data_e5d33e5fc72defc52d560ac70adfd55d
#
_entry.id   e5d33e5fc72defc52d560ac70adfd55d
#
_cell.length_a   1.000
_cell.length_b   1.000
_cell.length_c   1.000
_cell.angle_alpha   90.00
_cell.angle_beta   90.00
_cell.angle_gamma   90.00
#
_symmetry.space_group_name_H-M   'P 1'
#
loop_
_entity.id
_entity.type
_entity.pdbx_description
1 polymer ?
#
loop_
_entity_poly.entity_id
_entity_poly.type
_entity_poly.pdbx_seq_one_letter_code
_entity_poly.pdbx_strand_id
1 'polypeptide(L)'
;MDDGLLDAKAEMVNFLNMIAAEPEIAKVPVMIDSSKWDVILAGLKCCQGKCIVNSISLKEGEEVFLSHARDVMRYGAAVVVMCFDEVGQATTYERRIEIAGRAYHLLVDKLGMNPLDIIFDPNVLAIATGMEEHDNYAVEFIRATEWIHQNLPGAHVSGGVSNLSFSFRGNTYIREAIHCVFLHHAQKVGMDFGIVNAKARMDYDKIPKEQLELIEDVVLNRRKGAADDLIELAAEIKAKADAAKAAAKAGGAPAPKPAAPEWRKQAVEERLKYALQKGITEFLQPDIDEALQKYPHAVNVIEGPLMDGMNL
;
A
#
# COMPACT_ATOMS: atom_id res chain seq x y z
N MET A 1 3.71 7.28 -7.93
CA MET A 1 4.13 8.25 -8.96
C MET A 1 5.36 7.81 -9.78
N ASP A 2 5.90 6.63 -9.55
CA ASP A 2 7.10 6.17 -10.26
C ASP A 2 6.80 5.46 -11.59
N ASP A 3 5.56 5.54 -12.05
CA ASP A 3 5.13 4.96 -13.32
C ASP A 3 5.75 5.71 -14.51
N GLY A 4 6.26 4.97 -15.50
CA GLY A 4 6.98 5.51 -16.64
C GLY A 4 6.17 6.40 -17.60
N LEU A 5 4.86 6.51 -17.39
CA LEU A 5 3.96 7.34 -18.20
C LEU A 5 3.83 8.78 -17.70
N LEU A 6 4.35 9.09 -16.49
CA LEU A 6 4.25 10.41 -15.87
C LEU A 6 5.64 10.97 -15.55
N ASP A 7 5.79 12.29 -15.60
CA ASP A 7 6.91 12.96 -14.97
C ASP A 7 6.73 12.95 -13.45
N ALA A 8 7.21 11.87 -12.81
CA ALA A 8 7.03 11.62 -11.39
C ALA A 8 7.49 12.79 -10.51
N LYS A 9 8.52 13.53 -10.94
CA LYS A 9 9.06 14.68 -10.21
C LYS A 9 8.12 15.87 -10.28
N ALA A 10 7.63 16.20 -11.46
CA ALA A 10 6.68 17.29 -11.65
C ALA A 10 5.37 16.99 -10.91
N GLU A 11 4.86 15.76 -11.02
CA GLU A 11 3.61 15.34 -10.38
C GLU A 11 3.72 15.29 -8.84
N MET A 12 4.86 14.90 -8.29
CA MET A 12 5.11 14.98 -6.85
C MET A 12 5.02 16.41 -6.36
N VAL A 13 5.67 17.36 -7.05
CA VAL A 13 5.65 18.80 -6.71
C VAL A 13 4.23 19.35 -6.83
N ASN A 14 3.54 19.08 -7.93
CA ASN A 14 2.18 19.55 -8.16
C ASN A 14 1.22 19.04 -7.06
N PHE A 15 1.25 17.74 -6.77
CA PHE A 15 0.39 17.14 -5.76
C PHE A 15 0.65 17.71 -4.36
N LEU A 16 1.92 17.82 -3.94
CA LEU A 16 2.27 18.35 -2.62
C LEU A 16 1.90 19.82 -2.47
N ASN A 17 2.06 20.64 -3.51
CA ASN A 17 1.62 22.03 -3.50
C ASN A 17 0.07 22.14 -3.41
N MET A 18 -0.67 21.26 -4.07
CA MET A 18 -2.13 21.22 -3.98
C MET A 18 -2.59 20.90 -2.55
N ILE A 19 -2.06 19.84 -1.94
CA ILE A 19 -2.45 19.44 -0.57
C ILE A 19 -2.00 20.44 0.49
N ALA A 20 -0.89 21.16 0.27
CA ALA A 20 -0.41 22.21 1.17
C ALA A 20 -1.38 23.39 1.25
N ALA A 21 -2.20 23.61 0.21
CA ALA A 21 -3.24 24.66 0.18
C ALA A 21 -4.51 24.27 0.95
N GLU A 22 -4.66 22.98 1.35
CA GLU A 22 -5.83 22.49 2.06
C GLU A 22 -5.57 22.41 3.57
N PRO A 23 -6.15 23.30 4.40
CA PRO A 23 -5.82 23.40 5.84
C PRO A 23 -6.04 22.10 6.61
N GLU A 24 -7.05 21.32 6.24
CA GLU A 24 -7.37 20.05 6.92
C GLU A 24 -6.33 18.96 6.61
N ILE A 25 -5.64 19.03 5.46
CA ILE A 25 -4.58 18.10 5.10
C ILE A 25 -3.23 18.59 5.61
N ALA A 26 -2.97 19.89 5.49
CA ALA A 26 -1.68 20.50 5.84
C ALA A 26 -1.29 20.34 7.33
N LYS A 27 -2.26 20.04 8.20
CA LYS A 27 -2.03 19.80 9.63
C LYS A 27 -1.49 18.39 9.95
N VAL A 28 -1.51 17.46 9.02
CA VAL A 28 -0.99 16.10 9.25
C VAL A 28 0.37 15.91 8.57
N PRO A 29 1.31 15.16 9.18
CA PRO A 29 2.57 14.85 8.56
C PRO A 29 2.38 14.07 7.25
N VAL A 30 3.18 14.41 6.23
CA VAL A 30 3.17 13.74 4.93
C VAL A 30 4.35 12.79 4.85
N MET A 31 4.12 11.56 4.40
CA MET A 31 5.18 10.61 4.03
C MET A 31 5.38 10.67 2.52
N ILE A 32 6.60 11.06 2.10
CA ILE A 32 7.00 11.09 0.69
C ILE A 32 7.57 9.72 0.34
N ASP A 33 6.94 9.07 -0.63
CA ASP A 33 7.28 7.71 -1.06
C ASP A 33 7.64 7.68 -2.54
N SER A 34 8.88 7.33 -2.86
CA SER A 34 9.36 7.13 -4.22
C SER A 34 10.61 6.23 -4.23
N SER A 35 10.78 5.45 -5.30
CA SER A 35 12.00 4.69 -5.58
C SER A 35 13.12 5.56 -6.16
N LYS A 36 12.82 6.82 -6.56
CA LYS A 36 13.76 7.74 -7.19
C LYS A 36 14.13 8.87 -6.22
N TRP A 37 15.41 9.00 -5.92
CA TRP A 37 15.88 9.97 -4.94
C TRP A 37 15.63 11.43 -5.35
N ASP A 38 15.73 11.75 -6.63
CA ASP A 38 15.46 13.10 -7.13
C ASP A 38 13.97 13.50 -7.00
N VAL A 39 13.05 12.53 -7.05
CA VAL A 39 11.62 12.73 -6.77
C VAL A 39 11.40 13.00 -5.28
N ILE A 40 12.07 12.26 -4.39
CA ILE A 40 12.04 12.50 -2.94
C ILE A 40 12.55 13.90 -2.62
N LEU A 41 13.69 14.30 -3.16
CA LEU A 41 14.26 15.66 -2.96
C LEU A 41 13.32 16.77 -3.47
N ALA A 42 12.66 16.55 -4.60
CA ALA A 42 11.69 17.51 -5.11
C ALA A 42 10.47 17.63 -4.17
N GLY A 43 9.98 16.51 -3.64
CA GLY A 43 8.90 16.49 -2.65
C GLY A 43 9.27 17.15 -1.33
N LEU A 44 10.47 16.88 -0.80
CA LEU A 44 10.97 17.52 0.44
C LEU A 44 10.98 19.03 0.38
N LYS A 45 11.26 19.63 -0.79
CA LYS A 45 11.24 21.08 -1.01
C LYS A 45 9.83 21.69 -0.93
N CYS A 46 8.79 20.88 -1.11
CA CYS A 46 7.39 21.32 -1.10
C CYS A 46 6.71 21.10 0.26
N CYS A 47 7.28 20.25 1.12
CA CYS A 47 6.68 19.94 2.40
C CYS A 47 6.93 21.02 3.44
N GLN A 48 5.90 21.31 4.23
CA GLN A 48 5.96 22.18 5.40
C GLN A 48 5.91 21.33 6.67
N GLY A 49 6.70 21.74 7.68
CA GLY A 49 6.77 20.99 8.95
C GLY A 49 7.52 19.66 8.83
N LYS A 50 7.30 18.79 9.83
CA LYS A 50 7.95 17.47 9.91
C LYS A 50 7.31 16.51 8.92
N CYS A 51 8.04 16.11 7.91
CA CYS A 51 7.63 15.03 6.99
C CYS A 51 8.48 13.78 7.18
N ILE A 52 8.10 12.70 6.52
CA ILE A 52 8.79 11.40 6.58
C ILE A 52 9.20 11.03 5.16
N VAL A 53 10.42 10.54 5.00
CA VAL A 53 10.91 9.99 3.73
C VAL A 53 10.77 8.47 3.74
N ASN A 54 10.15 7.89 2.74
CA ASN A 54 10.12 6.45 2.50
C ASN A 54 10.80 6.18 1.14
N SER A 55 11.97 5.65 1.12
CA SER A 55 12.87 5.20 2.18
C SER A 55 14.34 5.33 1.76
N ILE A 56 15.25 5.07 2.69
CA ILE A 56 16.66 4.83 2.40
C ILE A 56 17.06 3.42 2.83
N SER A 57 18.14 2.89 2.28
CA SER A 57 18.69 1.59 2.63
C SER A 57 20.18 1.49 2.31
N LEU A 58 20.84 0.47 2.84
CA LEU A 58 22.25 0.14 2.53
C LEU A 58 22.42 -0.60 1.20
N LYS A 59 21.37 -0.77 0.40
CA LYS A 59 21.40 -1.52 -0.86
C LYS A 59 22.47 -1.02 -1.84
N GLU A 60 22.67 0.29 -1.91
CA GLU A 60 23.65 0.93 -2.80
C GLU A 60 24.96 1.29 -2.06
N GLY A 61 25.15 0.74 -0.87
CA GLY A 61 26.33 0.96 -0.03
C GLY A 61 26.23 2.15 0.91
N GLU A 62 27.21 2.23 1.80
CA GLU A 62 27.24 3.17 2.91
C GLU A 62 27.32 4.65 2.46
N GLU A 63 28.09 4.95 1.41
CA GLU A 63 28.27 6.33 0.95
C GLU A 63 26.96 6.94 0.45
N VAL A 64 26.20 6.21 -0.36
CA VAL A 64 24.89 6.63 -0.86
C VAL A 64 23.91 6.75 0.29
N PHE A 65 23.86 5.76 1.18
CA PHE A 65 23.02 5.76 2.36
C PHE A 65 23.23 7.01 3.23
N LEU A 66 24.49 7.35 3.55
CA LEU A 66 24.81 8.53 4.34
C LEU A 66 24.57 9.84 3.59
N SER A 67 24.74 9.85 2.26
CA SER A 67 24.39 11.02 1.45
C SER A 67 22.91 11.32 1.49
N HIS A 68 22.06 10.30 1.30
CA HIS A 68 20.61 10.42 1.41
C HIS A 68 20.17 10.86 2.81
N ALA A 69 20.76 10.28 3.85
CA ALA A 69 20.47 10.66 5.24
C ALA A 69 20.82 12.12 5.55
N ARG A 70 21.96 12.63 5.02
CA ARG A 70 22.33 14.07 5.15
C ARG A 70 21.27 14.97 4.51
N ASP A 71 20.76 14.60 3.35
CA ASP A 71 19.70 15.38 2.70
C ASP A 71 18.42 15.37 3.54
N VAL A 72 18.00 14.22 4.06
CA VAL A 72 16.84 14.11 4.97
C VAL A 72 17.01 15.04 6.18
N MET A 73 18.18 15.02 6.83
CA MET A 73 18.48 15.88 7.98
C MET A 73 18.42 17.37 7.63
N ARG A 74 18.93 17.78 6.45
CA ARG A 74 18.90 19.18 5.99
C ARG A 74 17.47 19.71 5.86
N TYR A 75 16.50 18.85 5.49
CA TYR A 75 15.10 19.21 5.39
C TYR A 75 14.33 19.00 6.71
N GLY A 76 14.98 18.50 7.77
CA GLY A 76 14.36 18.25 9.07
C GLY A 76 13.33 17.13 9.06
N ALA A 77 13.41 16.22 8.09
CA ALA A 77 12.50 15.10 7.96
C ALA A 77 12.90 13.91 8.84
N ALA A 78 11.94 13.04 9.17
CA ALA A 78 12.20 11.68 9.63
C ALA A 78 12.38 10.75 8.41
N VAL A 79 12.92 9.55 8.62
CA VAL A 79 13.23 8.63 7.52
C VAL A 79 12.92 7.20 7.87
N VAL A 80 12.27 6.51 6.94
CA VAL A 80 12.15 5.05 6.96
C VAL A 80 13.45 4.44 6.46
N VAL A 81 14.03 3.55 7.25
CA VAL A 81 15.25 2.80 6.95
C VAL A 81 14.87 1.35 6.70
N MET A 82 14.90 0.93 5.45
CA MET A 82 14.61 -0.46 5.07
C MET A 82 15.75 -1.38 5.48
N CYS A 83 15.45 -2.55 6.04
CA CYS A 83 16.43 -3.61 6.29
C CYS A 83 16.84 -4.32 5.00
N PHE A 84 17.57 -3.58 4.18
CA PHE A 84 18.14 -3.94 2.89
C PHE A 84 19.59 -3.52 2.86
N ASP A 85 20.51 -4.39 2.46
CA ASP A 85 21.91 -4.05 2.28
C ASP A 85 22.44 -4.50 0.91
N GLU A 86 23.74 -4.45 0.73
CA GLU A 86 24.43 -4.80 -0.51
C GLU A 86 24.20 -6.27 -0.92
N VAL A 87 23.88 -7.14 0.05
CA VAL A 87 23.56 -8.56 -0.21
C VAL A 87 22.10 -8.73 -0.66
N GLY A 88 21.20 -7.87 -0.17
CA GLY A 88 19.79 -7.90 -0.51
C GLY A 88 18.86 -7.65 0.65
N GLN A 89 17.61 -8.01 0.46
CA GLN A 89 16.53 -7.86 1.45
C GLN A 89 16.70 -8.85 2.60
N ALA A 90 16.60 -8.34 3.84
CA ALA A 90 16.58 -9.20 5.02
C ALA A 90 15.27 -9.99 5.10
N THR A 91 15.39 -11.30 5.19
CA THR A 91 14.24 -12.21 5.37
C THR A 91 14.24 -12.85 6.75
N THR A 92 15.41 -13.09 7.37
CA THR A 92 15.57 -13.71 8.68
C THR A 92 15.71 -12.66 9.79
N TYR A 93 15.40 -13.07 11.01
CA TYR A 93 15.57 -12.24 12.21
C TYR A 93 16.99 -11.71 12.34
N GLU A 94 18.00 -12.59 12.20
CA GLU A 94 19.41 -12.26 12.34
C GLU A 94 19.85 -11.18 11.35
N ARG A 95 19.41 -11.30 10.09
CA ARG A 95 19.73 -10.31 9.06
C ARG A 95 19.04 -8.98 9.30
N ARG A 96 17.80 -9.01 9.78
CA ARG A 96 17.05 -7.78 10.11
C ARG A 96 17.72 -6.99 11.21
N ILE A 97 18.12 -7.64 12.31
CA ILE A 97 18.79 -6.96 13.44
C ILE A 97 20.23 -6.53 13.10
N GLU A 98 20.95 -7.30 12.29
CA GLU A 98 22.28 -6.94 11.81
C GLU A 98 22.25 -5.65 10.99
N ILE A 99 21.35 -5.57 9.99
CA ILE A 99 21.22 -4.40 9.12
C ILE A 99 20.69 -3.20 9.91
N ALA A 100 19.67 -3.40 10.76
CA ALA A 100 19.14 -2.32 11.60
C ALA A 100 20.21 -1.75 12.53
N GLY A 101 20.98 -2.60 13.21
CA GLY A 101 22.09 -2.18 14.07
C GLY A 101 23.16 -1.41 13.30
N ARG A 102 23.62 -1.93 12.16
CA ARG A 102 24.60 -1.27 11.31
C ARG A 102 24.08 0.11 10.83
N ALA A 103 22.86 0.17 10.32
CA ALA A 103 22.27 1.42 9.87
C ALA A 103 22.13 2.44 11.01
N TYR A 104 21.69 2.00 12.19
CA TYR A 104 21.57 2.84 13.37
C TYR A 104 22.90 3.49 13.75
N HIS A 105 23.98 2.72 13.87
CA HIS A 105 25.30 3.24 14.20
C HIS A 105 25.83 4.21 13.14
N LEU A 106 25.58 3.96 11.87
CA LEU A 106 25.93 4.90 10.79
C LEU A 106 25.18 6.22 10.89
N LEU A 107 23.89 6.17 11.21
CA LEU A 107 23.04 7.36 11.30
C LEU A 107 23.30 8.15 12.59
N VAL A 108 23.36 7.48 13.72
CA VAL A 108 23.49 8.13 15.04
C VAL A 108 24.94 8.47 15.37
N ASP A 109 25.83 7.48 15.36
CA ASP A 109 27.20 7.66 15.86
C ASP A 109 28.08 8.38 14.83
N LYS A 110 27.92 8.05 13.54
CA LYS A 110 28.76 8.64 12.49
C LYS A 110 28.18 9.93 11.91
N LEU A 111 26.86 10.02 11.74
CA LEU A 111 26.22 11.19 11.11
C LEU A 111 25.62 12.17 12.13
N GLY A 112 25.33 11.75 13.35
CA GLY A 112 24.71 12.57 14.39
C GLY A 112 23.20 12.80 14.18
N MET A 113 22.51 11.88 13.48
CA MET A 113 21.07 11.94 13.29
C MET A 113 20.34 11.71 14.62
N ASN A 114 19.27 12.46 14.87
CA ASN A 114 18.43 12.22 16.04
C ASN A 114 17.76 10.84 15.93
N PRO A 115 17.92 9.93 16.89
CA PRO A 115 17.28 8.61 16.86
C PRO A 115 15.76 8.65 16.70
N LEU A 116 15.09 9.68 17.24
CA LEU A 116 13.64 9.87 17.11
C LEU A 116 13.18 10.15 15.67
N ASP A 117 14.10 10.40 14.76
CA ASP A 117 13.82 10.62 13.34
C ASP A 117 14.07 9.36 12.49
N ILE A 118 14.47 8.25 13.12
CA ILE A 118 14.77 6.98 12.46
C ILE A 118 13.60 6.02 12.66
N ILE A 119 13.06 5.52 11.55
CA ILE A 119 11.94 4.56 11.53
C ILE A 119 12.42 3.32 10.77
N PHE A 120 12.71 2.23 11.45
CA PHE A 120 13.10 0.99 10.77
C PHE A 120 11.91 0.28 10.13
N ASP A 121 12.10 -0.23 8.92
CA ASP A 121 11.20 -1.21 8.31
C ASP A 121 11.96 -2.55 8.16
N PRO A 122 11.68 -3.52 9.07
CA PRO A 122 12.29 -4.85 9.01
C PRO A 122 11.81 -5.73 7.85
N ASN A 123 11.10 -5.19 6.90
CA ASN A 123 10.47 -5.82 5.73
C ASN A 123 9.32 -6.77 6.10
N VAL A 124 8.10 -6.32 5.87
CA VAL A 124 6.91 -7.17 5.90
C VAL A 124 6.85 -7.99 4.62
N LEU A 125 6.96 -9.30 4.75
CA LEU A 125 6.97 -10.26 3.64
C LEU A 125 5.71 -11.13 3.67
N ALA A 126 5.33 -11.66 2.49
CA ALA A 126 4.14 -12.49 2.35
C ALA A 126 4.26 -13.82 3.08
N ILE A 127 3.23 -14.20 3.82
CA ILE A 127 3.08 -15.52 4.46
C ILE A 127 2.07 -16.38 3.70
N ALA A 128 1.94 -17.65 4.06
CA ALA A 128 1.02 -18.61 3.45
C ALA A 128 1.13 -18.65 1.91
N THR A 129 2.34 -18.70 1.41
CA THR A 129 2.66 -18.73 -0.03
C THR A 129 2.75 -20.15 -0.59
N GLY A 130 2.62 -21.17 0.27
CA GLY A 130 2.90 -22.57 -0.05
C GLY A 130 4.38 -22.97 0.10
N MET A 131 5.26 -22.05 0.52
CA MET A 131 6.67 -22.30 0.77
C MET A 131 6.93 -22.24 2.28
N GLU A 132 7.40 -23.34 2.87
CA GLU A 132 7.60 -23.49 4.33
C GLU A 132 8.54 -22.42 4.92
N GLU A 133 9.52 -21.96 4.13
CA GLU A 133 10.44 -20.89 4.54
C GLU A 133 9.76 -19.53 4.75
N HIS A 134 8.58 -19.29 4.14
CA HIS A 134 7.84 -18.05 4.26
C HIS A 134 6.90 -18.03 5.48
N ASP A 135 6.63 -19.17 6.09
CA ASP A 135 5.65 -19.27 7.18
C ASP A 135 6.10 -18.50 8.44
N ASN A 136 7.40 -18.29 8.59
CA ASN A 136 7.96 -17.61 9.76
C ASN A 136 8.17 -16.09 9.58
N TYR A 137 7.92 -15.52 8.41
CA TYR A 137 8.26 -14.13 8.10
C TYR A 137 7.59 -13.09 9.02
N ALA A 138 6.35 -13.33 9.43
CA ALA A 138 5.65 -12.45 10.36
C ALA A 138 6.23 -12.52 11.77
N VAL A 139 6.57 -13.71 12.26
CA VAL A 139 7.23 -13.94 13.55
C VAL A 139 8.61 -13.28 13.56
N GLU A 140 9.38 -13.45 12.50
CA GLU A 140 10.69 -12.83 12.33
C GLU A 140 10.62 -11.30 12.37
N PHE A 141 9.58 -10.72 11.76
CA PHE A 141 9.33 -9.28 11.82
C PHE A 141 9.02 -8.82 13.25
N ILE A 142 8.10 -9.51 13.94
CA ILE A 142 7.69 -9.19 15.32
C ILE A 142 8.89 -9.27 16.27
N ARG A 143 9.72 -10.31 16.15
CA ARG A 143 10.94 -10.46 16.95
C ARG A 143 11.97 -9.36 16.65
N ALA A 144 12.15 -9.00 15.38
CA ALA A 144 13.05 -7.91 15.00
C ALA A 144 12.56 -6.56 15.54
N THR A 145 11.24 -6.32 15.52
CA THR A 145 10.62 -5.13 16.13
C THR A 145 10.96 -5.02 17.61
N GLU A 146 10.74 -6.08 18.36
CA GLU A 146 11.08 -6.13 19.79
C GLU A 146 12.56 -5.85 20.04
N TRP A 147 13.46 -6.48 19.28
CA TRP A 147 14.89 -6.26 19.38
C TRP A 147 15.30 -4.81 19.10
N ILE A 148 14.73 -4.20 18.04
CA ILE A 148 15.01 -2.80 17.68
C ILE A 148 14.66 -1.86 18.85
N HIS A 149 13.49 -2.02 19.46
CA HIS A 149 13.08 -1.20 20.60
C HIS A 149 13.99 -1.40 21.83
N GLN A 150 14.47 -2.61 22.05
CA GLN A 150 15.33 -2.92 23.21
C GLN A 150 16.78 -2.46 23.01
N ASN A 151 17.28 -2.44 21.78
CA ASN A 151 18.71 -2.26 21.50
C ASN A 151 19.05 -0.97 20.76
N LEU A 152 18.09 -0.32 20.08
CA LEU A 152 18.28 0.91 19.30
C LEU A 152 17.43 2.04 19.90
N PRO A 153 17.88 2.65 21.01
CA PRO A 153 17.08 3.59 21.78
C PRO A 153 16.66 4.80 20.96
N GLY A 154 15.37 5.12 21.02
CA GLY A 154 14.75 6.25 20.33
C GLY A 154 14.31 5.94 18.89
N ALA A 155 14.75 4.85 18.28
CA ALA A 155 14.29 4.45 16.97
C ALA A 155 12.87 3.88 17.01
N HIS A 156 12.13 4.11 15.94
CA HIS A 156 10.77 3.62 15.71
C HIS A 156 10.75 2.45 14.74
N VAL A 157 9.60 1.77 14.66
CA VAL A 157 9.39 0.67 13.71
C VAL A 157 8.12 0.88 12.89
N SER A 158 8.23 0.68 11.58
CA SER A 158 7.14 0.71 10.62
C SER A 158 7.13 -0.56 9.77
N GLY A 159 6.07 -0.75 9.00
CA GLY A 159 6.01 -1.81 8.00
C GLY A 159 4.86 -1.64 7.01
N GLY A 160 5.10 -2.07 5.78
CA GLY A 160 4.12 -2.14 4.71
C GLY A 160 3.17 -3.33 4.91
N VAL A 161 2.16 -3.20 5.78
CA VAL A 161 1.32 -4.30 6.28
C VAL A 161 0.61 -5.08 5.17
N SER A 162 0.24 -4.42 4.08
CA SER A 162 -0.46 -5.07 2.95
C SER A 162 0.34 -6.19 2.28
N ASN A 163 1.67 -6.17 2.40
CA ASN A 163 2.54 -7.20 1.83
C ASN A 163 2.34 -8.57 2.47
N LEU A 164 2.02 -8.60 3.78
CA LEU A 164 1.85 -9.83 4.55
C LEU A 164 0.84 -10.79 3.92
N SER A 165 -0.27 -10.26 3.42
CA SER A 165 -1.40 -11.02 2.90
C SER A 165 -1.43 -11.12 1.38
N PHE A 166 -0.29 -10.99 0.72
CA PHE A 166 -0.21 -10.98 -0.74
C PHE A 166 -0.76 -12.25 -1.37
N SER A 167 -0.59 -13.40 -0.72
CA SER A 167 -1.10 -14.71 -1.13
C SER A 167 -2.64 -14.77 -1.20
N PHE A 168 -3.33 -13.88 -0.48
CA PHE A 168 -4.79 -13.80 -0.43
C PHE A 168 -5.39 -12.68 -1.27
N ARG A 169 -4.69 -12.25 -2.34
CA ARG A 169 -5.23 -11.25 -3.27
C ARG A 169 -6.62 -11.67 -3.80
N GLY A 170 -7.55 -10.71 -3.76
CA GLY A 170 -8.95 -10.94 -4.16
C GLY A 170 -9.88 -11.39 -3.02
N ASN A 171 -9.36 -11.64 -1.80
CA ASN A 171 -10.15 -11.89 -0.60
C ASN A 171 -9.92 -10.78 0.44
N THR A 172 -10.68 -9.69 0.35
CA THR A 172 -10.51 -8.52 1.22
C THR A 172 -10.68 -8.87 2.69
N TYR A 173 -11.66 -9.72 3.04
CA TYR A 173 -11.94 -10.10 4.41
C TYR A 173 -10.74 -10.80 5.07
N ILE A 174 -10.21 -11.86 4.45
CA ILE A 174 -9.06 -12.60 4.99
C ILE A 174 -7.82 -11.69 5.06
N ARG A 175 -7.60 -10.84 4.07
CA ARG A 175 -6.48 -9.89 4.09
C ARG A 175 -6.57 -8.93 5.27
N GLU A 176 -7.73 -8.32 5.48
CA GLU A 176 -7.93 -7.39 6.61
C GLU A 176 -7.79 -8.10 7.95
N ALA A 177 -8.28 -9.34 8.07
CA ALA A 177 -8.14 -10.12 9.30
C ALA A 177 -6.68 -10.47 9.60
N ILE A 178 -5.89 -10.89 8.59
CA ILE A 178 -4.44 -11.13 8.73
C ILE A 178 -3.74 -9.83 9.17
N HIS A 179 -4.04 -8.69 8.54
CA HIS A 179 -3.45 -7.41 8.93
C HIS A 179 -3.79 -7.02 10.36
N CYS A 180 -5.04 -7.22 10.76
CA CYS A 180 -5.52 -6.90 12.09
C CYS A 180 -4.81 -7.75 13.17
N VAL A 181 -4.70 -9.06 12.94
CA VAL A 181 -4.00 -9.98 13.86
C VAL A 181 -2.50 -9.65 13.92
N PHE A 182 -1.86 -9.42 12.79
CA PHE A 182 -0.44 -9.03 12.74
C PHE A 182 -0.18 -7.74 13.52
N LEU A 183 -0.96 -6.69 13.26
CA LEU A 183 -0.82 -5.41 13.95
C LEU A 183 -1.05 -5.54 15.45
N HIS A 184 -2.03 -6.35 15.87
CA HIS A 184 -2.29 -6.61 17.28
C HIS A 184 -1.06 -7.17 18.02
N HIS A 185 -0.32 -8.08 17.40
CA HIS A 185 0.89 -8.66 17.98
C HIS A 185 2.11 -7.77 17.81
N ALA A 186 2.29 -7.13 16.67
CA ALA A 186 3.42 -6.25 16.41
C ALA A 186 3.40 -4.97 17.28
N GLN A 187 2.22 -4.40 17.52
CA GLN A 187 2.07 -3.25 18.43
C GLN A 187 2.44 -3.58 19.87
N LYS A 188 2.16 -4.79 20.35
CA LYS A 188 2.52 -5.22 21.71
C LYS A 188 4.03 -5.21 21.98
N VAL A 189 4.83 -5.38 20.92
CA VAL A 189 6.30 -5.38 21.01
C VAL A 189 6.91 -4.06 20.52
N GLY A 190 6.09 -3.05 20.22
CA GLY A 190 6.53 -1.68 19.97
C GLY A 190 6.47 -1.22 18.51
N MET A 191 5.74 -1.86 17.61
CA MET A 191 5.51 -1.29 16.27
C MET A 191 4.72 0.01 16.38
N ASP A 192 5.33 1.14 16.04
CA ASP A 192 4.76 2.49 16.21
C ASP A 192 3.97 2.97 15.00
N PHE A 193 4.41 2.57 13.81
CA PHE A 193 3.86 3.01 12.54
C PHE A 193 3.44 1.82 11.69
N GLY A 194 2.50 2.04 10.78
CA GLY A 194 2.11 1.03 9.79
C GLY A 194 1.57 1.69 8.54
N ILE A 195 2.07 1.24 7.38
CA ILE A 195 1.49 1.64 6.09
C ILE A 195 0.33 0.70 5.81
N VAL A 196 -0.89 1.20 5.97
CA VAL A 196 -2.13 0.43 5.91
C VAL A 196 -3.17 1.07 4.98
N ASN A 197 -4.15 0.28 4.56
CA ASN A 197 -5.31 0.83 3.87
C ASN A 197 -6.22 1.57 4.89
N ALA A 198 -6.35 2.89 4.74
CA ALA A 198 -7.18 3.72 5.61
C ALA A 198 -8.69 3.35 5.58
N LYS A 199 -9.14 2.57 4.59
CA LYS A 199 -10.52 2.08 4.49
C LYS A 199 -10.75 0.77 5.25
N ALA A 200 -9.69 0.09 5.70
CA ALA A 200 -9.82 -1.13 6.49
C ALA A 200 -10.55 -0.84 7.82
N ARG A 201 -11.52 -1.68 8.17
CA ARG A 201 -12.40 -1.50 9.34
C ARG A 201 -12.42 -2.72 10.25
N MET A 202 -11.53 -3.69 10.02
CA MET A 202 -11.47 -4.90 10.82
C MET A 202 -11.05 -4.57 12.26
N ASP A 203 -11.75 -5.17 13.20
CA ASP A 203 -11.50 -5.06 14.63
C ASP A 203 -11.16 -6.46 15.14
N TYR A 204 -10.07 -6.59 15.88
CA TYR A 204 -9.55 -7.87 16.36
C TYR A 204 -10.60 -8.63 17.20
N ASP A 205 -11.31 -7.93 18.08
CA ASP A 205 -12.30 -8.55 18.96
C ASP A 205 -13.60 -8.96 18.23
N LYS A 206 -13.77 -8.53 16.99
CA LYS A 206 -14.95 -8.85 16.16
C LYS A 206 -14.70 -10.00 15.17
N ILE A 207 -13.47 -10.49 15.08
CA ILE A 207 -13.18 -11.69 14.28
C ILE A 207 -13.78 -12.90 14.98
N PRO A 208 -14.55 -13.77 14.28
CA PRO A 208 -15.08 -15.01 14.87
C PRO A 208 -13.96 -15.87 15.45
N LYS A 209 -14.15 -16.42 16.66
CA LYS A 209 -13.08 -17.09 17.42
C LYS A 209 -12.35 -18.18 16.63
N GLU A 210 -13.09 -19.05 15.92
CA GLU A 210 -12.47 -20.12 15.12
C GLU A 210 -11.58 -19.58 14.00
N GLN A 211 -12.01 -18.48 13.36
CA GLN A 211 -11.23 -17.83 12.32
C GLN A 211 -10.04 -17.08 12.90
N LEU A 212 -10.23 -16.41 14.04
CA LEU A 212 -9.16 -15.71 14.75
C LEU A 212 -8.04 -16.69 15.14
N GLU A 213 -8.40 -17.84 15.73
CA GLU A 213 -7.45 -18.87 16.14
C GLU A 213 -6.65 -19.39 14.93
N LEU A 214 -7.32 -19.68 13.82
CA LEU A 214 -6.65 -20.13 12.59
C LEU A 214 -5.72 -19.05 12.00
N ILE A 215 -6.17 -17.78 11.97
CA ILE A 215 -5.36 -16.68 11.46
C ILE A 215 -4.15 -16.43 12.37
N GLU A 216 -4.31 -16.52 13.68
CA GLU A 216 -3.20 -16.46 14.62
C GLU A 216 -2.20 -17.61 14.44
N ASP A 217 -2.71 -18.82 14.20
CA ASP A 217 -1.85 -19.98 13.90
C ASP A 217 -0.98 -19.74 12.67
N VAL A 218 -1.53 -19.08 11.64
CA VAL A 218 -0.79 -18.72 10.43
C VAL A 218 0.18 -17.55 10.69
N VAL A 219 -0.29 -16.46 11.28
CA VAL A 219 0.53 -15.25 11.49
C VAL A 219 1.68 -15.51 12.46
N LEU A 220 1.44 -16.32 13.49
CA LEU A 220 2.42 -16.64 14.51
C LEU A 220 3.13 -17.98 14.27
N ASN A 221 2.86 -18.63 13.14
CA ASN A 221 3.42 -19.94 12.76
C ASN A 221 3.33 -20.97 13.91
N ARG A 222 2.16 -21.06 14.56
CA ARG A 222 1.97 -21.92 15.75
C ARG A 222 1.70 -23.38 15.40
N ARG A 223 1.18 -23.64 14.17
CA ARG A 223 0.75 -24.99 13.76
C ARG A 223 1.13 -25.27 12.31
N LYS A 224 1.77 -26.40 12.07
CA LYS A 224 2.05 -26.86 10.69
C LYS A 224 0.72 -27.13 9.94
N GLY A 225 0.65 -26.71 8.69
CA GLY A 225 -0.55 -26.86 7.84
C GLY A 225 -1.64 -25.79 8.06
N ALA A 226 -1.45 -24.86 9.00
CA ALA A 226 -2.42 -23.78 9.22
C ALA A 226 -2.61 -22.89 7.98
N ALA A 227 -1.56 -22.72 7.18
CA ALA A 227 -1.63 -21.96 5.93
C ALA A 227 -2.58 -22.60 4.91
N ASP A 228 -2.54 -23.93 4.78
CA ASP A 228 -3.42 -24.68 3.87
C ASP A 228 -4.88 -24.57 4.32
N ASP A 229 -5.15 -24.74 5.63
CA ASP A 229 -6.48 -24.59 6.21
C ASP A 229 -7.02 -23.17 6.00
N LEU A 230 -6.16 -22.14 6.09
CA LEU A 230 -6.57 -20.76 5.85
C LEU A 230 -6.86 -20.49 4.36
N ILE A 231 -6.14 -21.14 3.46
CA ILE A 231 -6.40 -21.07 2.02
C ILE A 231 -7.77 -21.71 1.70
N GLU A 232 -8.09 -22.86 2.31
CA GLU A 232 -9.40 -23.50 2.16
C GLU A 232 -10.53 -22.61 2.69
N LEU A 233 -10.38 -22.06 3.89
CA LEU A 233 -11.33 -21.09 4.46
C LEU A 233 -11.51 -19.86 3.56
N ALA A 234 -10.43 -19.34 3.00
CA ALA A 234 -10.46 -18.20 2.09
C ALA A 234 -11.26 -18.51 0.82
N ALA A 235 -11.12 -19.73 0.27
CA ALA A 235 -11.88 -20.20 -0.88
C ALA A 235 -13.37 -20.32 -0.56
N GLU A 236 -13.73 -20.88 0.59
CA GLU A 236 -15.12 -20.96 1.04
C GLU A 236 -15.78 -19.59 1.22
N ILE A 237 -15.10 -18.66 1.90
CA ILE A 237 -15.61 -17.31 2.12
C ILE A 237 -15.83 -16.59 0.78
N LYS A 238 -14.90 -16.74 -0.15
CA LYS A 238 -15.02 -16.16 -1.49
C LYS A 238 -16.21 -16.78 -2.25
N ALA A 239 -16.35 -18.10 -2.23
CA ALA A 239 -17.48 -18.79 -2.87
C ALA A 239 -18.83 -18.32 -2.29
N LYS A 240 -18.94 -18.19 -0.97
CA LYS A 240 -20.15 -17.66 -0.30
C LYS A 240 -20.44 -16.22 -0.69
N ALA A 241 -19.41 -15.36 -0.77
CA ALA A 241 -19.55 -13.96 -1.19
C ALA A 241 -19.98 -13.85 -2.66
N ASP A 242 -19.41 -14.65 -3.54
CA ASP A 242 -19.74 -14.66 -4.97
C ASP A 242 -21.17 -15.22 -5.20
N ALA A 243 -21.58 -16.26 -4.47
CA ALA A 243 -22.95 -16.77 -4.47
C ALA A 243 -23.96 -15.73 -3.97
N ALA A 244 -23.63 -14.99 -2.88
CA ALA A 244 -24.47 -13.94 -2.37
C ALA A 244 -24.62 -12.76 -3.37
N LYS A 245 -23.53 -12.39 -4.05
CA LYS A 245 -23.56 -11.38 -5.14
C LYS A 245 -24.40 -11.85 -6.33
N ALA A 246 -24.29 -13.13 -6.71
CA ALA A 246 -25.10 -13.73 -7.78
C ALA A 246 -26.59 -13.79 -7.40
N ALA A 247 -26.90 -14.19 -6.15
CA ALA A 247 -28.27 -14.20 -5.61
C ALA A 247 -28.87 -12.78 -5.54
N ALA A 248 -28.06 -11.79 -5.10
CA ALA A 248 -28.50 -10.38 -5.09
C ALA A 248 -28.75 -9.83 -6.49
N LYS A 249 -27.99 -10.30 -7.50
CA LYS A 249 -28.26 -9.99 -8.91
C LYS A 249 -29.47 -10.74 -9.47
N ALA A 250 -29.76 -11.95 -8.99
CA ALA A 250 -30.86 -12.80 -9.46
C ALA A 250 -32.19 -12.55 -8.72
N GLY A 251 -32.15 -12.11 -7.43
CA GLY A 251 -33.32 -11.91 -6.56
C GLY A 251 -33.82 -10.47 -6.48
N GLY A 252 -33.19 -9.55 -7.16
CA GLY A 252 -33.67 -8.16 -7.25
C GLY A 252 -34.70 -8.07 -8.35
N ALA A 253 -36.00 -7.95 -8.01
CA ALA A 253 -36.88 -7.16 -8.86
C ALA A 253 -36.15 -5.84 -9.09
N PRO A 254 -36.08 -5.29 -10.34
CA PRO A 254 -35.36 -4.07 -10.59
C PRO A 254 -35.94 -3.01 -9.66
N ALA A 255 -35.13 -2.57 -8.68
CA ALA A 255 -35.42 -1.31 -8.01
C ALA A 255 -35.67 -0.29 -9.12
N PRO A 256 -36.69 0.59 -9.02
CA PRO A 256 -36.92 1.59 -10.03
C PRO A 256 -35.59 2.27 -10.31
N LYS A 257 -35.07 2.09 -11.55
CA LYS A 257 -33.81 2.70 -11.94
C LYS A 257 -33.91 4.17 -11.58
N PRO A 258 -33.00 4.74 -10.80
CA PRO A 258 -32.96 6.19 -10.67
C PRO A 258 -33.00 6.73 -12.08
N ALA A 259 -33.86 7.74 -12.33
CA ALA A 259 -34.06 8.31 -13.66
C ALA A 259 -32.69 8.53 -14.28
N ALA A 260 -32.49 7.97 -15.48
CA ALA A 260 -31.19 8.01 -16.14
C ALA A 260 -30.62 9.42 -16.08
N PRO A 261 -29.39 9.63 -15.65
CA PRO A 261 -28.80 10.97 -15.55
C PRO A 261 -29.04 11.75 -16.82
N GLU A 262 -29.27 13.05 -16.77
CA GLU A 262 -29.64 13.85 -17.93
C GLU A 262 -28.72 13.67 -19.14
N TRP A 263 -27.41 13.48 -18.87
CA TRP A 263 -26.42 13.24 -19.91
C TRP A 263 -26.66 11.93 -20.71
N ARG A 264 -27.38 10.96 -20.13
CA ARG A 264 -27.72 9.70 -20.82
C ARG A 264 -28.73 9.90 -21.95
N LYS A 265 -29.41 11.04 -22.01
CA LYS A 265 -30.36 11.40 -23.06
C LYS A 265 -29.67 11.97 -24.31
N GLN A 266 -28.38 12.25 -24.25
CA GLN A 266 -27.58 12.80 -25.34
C GLN A 266 -27.22 11.73 -26.38
N ALA A 267 -26.73 12.17 -27.54
CA ALA A 267 -26.21 11.27 -28.57
C ALA A 267 -25.03 10.42 -28.03
N VAL A 268 -24.84 9.23 -28.61
CA VAL A 268 -23.82 8.28 -28.12
C VAL A 268 -22.41 8.88 -28.09
N GLU A 269 -22.11 9.75 -29.04
CA GLU A 269 -20.85 10.47 -29.16
C GLU A 269 -20.61 11.36 -27.92
N GLU A 270 -21.61 12.14 -27.54
CA GLU A 270 -21.55 13.02 -26.36
C GLU A 270 -21.55 12.24 -25.05
N ARG A 271 -22.21 11.07 -24.99
CA ARG A 271 -22.17 10.18 -23.84
C ARG A 271 -20.79 9.58 -23.65
N LEU A 272 -20.14 9.15 -24.73
CA LEU A 272 -18.78 8.62 -24.69
C LEU A 272 -17.77 9.69 -24.25
N LYS A 273 -17.86 10.90 -24.78
CA LYS A 273 -17.04 12.06 -24.36
C LYS A 273 -17.21 12.33 -22.86
N TYR A 274 -18.45 12.46 -22.42
CA TYR A 274 -18.76 12.77 -21.02
C TYR A 274 -18.28 11.65 -20.07
N ALA A 275 -18.53 10.39 -20.43
CA ALA A 275 -18.09 9.24 -19.64
C ALA A 275 -16.56 9.19 -19.51
N LEU A 276 -15.84 9.49 -20.59
CA LEU A 276 -14.38 9.53 -20.60
C LEU A 276 -13.86 10.67 -19.70
N GLN A 277 -14.36 11.89 -19.84
CA GLN A 277 -13.99 13.05 -19.04
C GLN A 277 -14.24 12.86 -17.53
N LYS A 278 -15.30 12.14 -17.17
CA LYS A 278 -15.70 11.91 -15.77
C LYS A 278 -15.23 10.57 -15.20
N GLY A 279 -14.52 9.76 -15.99
CA GLY A 279 -14.06 8.43 -15.57
C GLY A 279 -15.21 7.45 -15.30
N ILE A 280 -16.37 7.61 -15.94
CA ILE A 280 -17.56 6.77 -15.75
C ILE A 280 -17.44 5.54 -16.65
N THR A 281 -17.25 4.36 -16.07
CA THR A 281 -17.11 3.10 -16.82
C THR A 281 -18.41 2.28 -16.88
N GLU A 282 -19.41 2.59 -16.05
CA GLU A 282 -20.64 1.82 -15.88
C GLU A 282 -21.43 1.62 -17.20
N PHE A 283 -21.41 2.63 -18.07
CA PHE A 283 -22.17 2.63 -19.32
C PHE A 283 -21.28 2.49 -20.57
N LEU A 284 -19.99 2.27 -20.39
CA LEU A 284 -19.02 2.33 -21.49
C LEU A 284 -19.28 1.24 -22.54
N GLN A 285 -19.52 -0.01 -22.12
CA GLN A 285 -19.73 -1.13 -23.02
C GLN A 285 -20.98 -0.93 -23.92
N PRO A 286 -22.18 -0.64 -23.35
CA PRO A 286 -23.36 -0.42 -24.20
C PRO A 286 -23.23 0.82 -25.09
N ASP A 287 -22.52 1.86 -24.68
CA ASP A 287 -22.32 3.05 -25.52
C ASP A 287 -21.33 2.79 -26.66
N ILE A 288 -20.27 1.98 -26.41
CA ILE A 288 -19.37 1.53 -27.47
C ILE A 288 -20.11 0.63 -28.48
N ASP A 289 -20.92 -0.31 -28.00
CA ASP A 289 -21.71 -1.20 -28.86
C ASP A 289 -22.69 -0.42 -29.75
N GLU A 290 -23.31 0.63 -29.22
CA GLU A 290 -24.17 1.53 -29.99
C GLU A 290 -23.34 2.35 -30.99
N ALA A 291 -22.20 2.87 -30.61
CA ALA A 291 -21.32 3.61 -31.51
C ALA A 291 -20.80 2.74 -32.67
N LEU A 292 -20.46 1.49 -32.41
CA LEU A 292 -20.01 0.55 -33.45
C LEU A 292 -21.06 0.23 -34.50
N GLN A 293 -22.34 0.47 -34.20
CA GLN A 293 -23.42 0.38 -35.23
C GLN A 293 -23.46 1.59 -36.13
N LYS A 294 -22.95 2.74 -35.70
CA LYS A 294 -22.95 3.99 -36.48
C LYS A 294 -21.65 4.19 -37.27
N TYR A 295 -20.55 3.70 -36.77
CA TYR A 295 -19.24 3.87 -37.35
C TYR A 295 -18.79 2.61 -38.11
N PRO A 296 -18.25 2.72 -39.34
CA PRO A 296 -17.90 1.57 -40.17
C PRO A 296 -16.79 0.72 -39.61
N HIS A 297 -15.89 1.31 -38.77
CA HIS A 297 -14.77 0.63 -38.15
C HIS A 297 -14.59 1.10 -36.71
N ALA A 298 -14.11 0.18 -35.84
CA ALA A 298 -13.85 0.49 -34.43
C ALA A 298 -12.84 1.64 -34.24
N VAL A 299 -11.87 1.77 -35.13
CA VAL A 299 -10.90 2.87 -35.11
C VAL A 299 -11.56 4.23 -35.22
N ASN A 300 -12.67 4.35 -35.95
CA ASN A 300 -13.41 5.63 -36.10
C ASN A 300 -14.13 6.05 -34.81
N VAL A 301 -14.47 5.10 -33.92
CA VAL A 301 -14.97 5.41 -32.57
C VAL A 301 -13.85 5.97 -31.70
N ILE A 302 -12.65 5.44 -31.87
CA ILE A 302 -11.45 5.90 -31.12
C ILE A 302 -11.02 7.29 -31.61
N GLU A 303 -10.81 7.45 -32.93
CA GLU A 303 -10.34 8.70 -33.55
C GLU A 303 -11.41 9.85 -33.53
N GLY A 304 -12.68 9.51 -33.35
CA GLY A 304 -13.76 10.45 -33.19
C GLY A 304 -14.12 10.73 -31.73
N PRO A 305 -15.25 10.20 -31.22
CA PRO A 305 -15.80 10.59 -29.93
C PRO A 305 -14.88 10.33 -28.74
N LEU A 306 -14.01 9.31 -28.76
CA LEU A 306 -13.11 9.07 -27.65
C LEU A 306 -11.93 10.03 -27.66
N MET A 307 -11.30 10.29 -28.81
CA MET A 307 -10.23 11.29 -28.91
C MET A 307 -10.73 12.72 -28.63
N ASP A 308 -11.93 13.06 -29.12
CA ASP A 308 -12.56 14.34 -28.80
C ASP A 308 -12.75 14.52 -27.27
N GLY A 309 -13.11 13.44 -26.57
CA GLY A 309 -13.25 13.45 -25.11
C GLY A 309 -11.93 13.55 -24.36
N MET A 310 -10.81 13.11 -24.97
CA MET A 310 -9.47 13.23 -24.39
C MET A 310 -8.84 14.62 -24.62
N ASN A 311 -9.27 15.34 -25.66
CA ASN A 311 -8.71 16.65 -26.03
C ASN A 311 -9.42 17.84 -25.35
N LEU A 312 -10.42 17.58 -24.52
CA LEU A 312 -11.15 18.56 -23.71
C LEU A 312 -10.72 18.49 -22.25
#